data_0307ea886ed1154c3f90ac90e8e10979
#
_entry.id   0307ea886ed1154c3f90ac90e8e10979
#
_cell.length_a   1.000
_cell.length_b   1.000
_cell.length_c   1.000
_cell.angle_alpha   90.00
_cell.angle_beta   90.00
_cell.angle_gamma   90.00
#
_symmetry.space_group_name_H-M   'P 1'
#
loop_
_entity.id
_entity.type
_entity.pdbx_description
1 polymer ?
#
loop_
_entity_poly.entity_id
_entity_poly.type
_entity_poly.pdbx_seq_one_letter_code
_entity_poly.pdbx_strand_id
1 'polypeptide(L)'
;YKLKEENVGADPTITYDTKAVKVHVSVKAEGDKAKATVTYDGKNDAPTFTNKYQPAETSVALTAKKAYVKPDNTPATLKGGEFTFDLYEGDLTAEQLKGKQPIRSAKNSEDGTVTFPAIDYTKAGEYKYTVAEQEGDLSHVTYDATVDHAVVKVMDNAGKLDAAVTYDGDKANAPTFTNTYTAKGSVELTATKIVAVAPGFTHDTLSLIHI
;
A
#
# COMPACT_ATOMS: atom_id res chain seq x y z
N TYR A 1 -26.42 -2.49 -48.65
CA TYR A 1 -26.81 -2.87 -47.29
C TYR A 1 -25.88 -2.22 -46.28
N LYS A 2 -26.27 -2.26 -44.99
CA LYS A 2 -25.48 -1.76 -43.84
C LYS A 2 -25.44 -2.85 -42.80
N LEU A 3 -24.22 -3.21 -42.38
CA LEU A 3 -23.97 -4.18 -41.32
C LEU A 3 -23.53 -3.39 -40.10
N LYS A 4 -24.15 -3.65 -38.98
CA LYS A 4 -23.79 -3.11 -37.64
C LYS A 4 -24.05 -4.16 -36.58
N GLU A 5 -23.36 -4.08 -35.50
CA GLU A 5 -23.69 -4.85 -34.29
C GLU A 5 -24.95 -4.27 -33.63
N GLU A 6 -25.82 -5.12 -33.13
CA GLU A 6 -26.92 -4.72 -32.28
C GLU A 6 -26.62 -5.04 -30.84
N ASN A 7 -26.76 -4.05 -30.00
CA ASN A 7 -26.67 -4.23 -28.55
C ASN A 7 -27.99 -4.83 -28.06
N VAL A 8 -28.03 -6.15 -27.97
CA VAL A 8 -29.18 -6.92 -27.47
C VAL A 8 -28.93 -7.32 -26.02
N GLY A 9 -29.30 -6.47 -25.09
CA GLY A 9 -29.11 -6.68 -23.68
C GLY A 9 -28.05 -5.73 -23.12
N ALA A 10 -28.44 -4.89 -22.20
CA ALA A 10 -27.57 -3.90 -21.58
C ALA A 10 -26.66 -4.57 -20.53
N ASP A 11 -25.57 -5.21 -20.97
CA ASP A 11 -24.49 -5.58 -20.08
C ASP A 11 -23.60 -4.35 -19.86
N PRO A 12 -23.62 -3.75 -18.64
CA PRO A 12 -22.87 -2.52 -18.35
C PRO A 12 -21.35 -2.72 -18.39
N THR A 13 -20.89 -3.97 -18.38
CA THR A 13 -19.47 -4.31 -18.44
C THR A 13 -18.94 -4.39 -19.86
N ILE A 14 -19.82 -4.31 -20.89
CA ILE A 14 -19.45 -4.42 -22.29
C ILE A 14 -19.66 -3.08 -23.01
N THR A 15 -18.59 -2.56 -23.57
CA THR A 15 -18.66 -1.47 -24.57
C THR A 15 -18.70 -2.09 -25.95
N TYR A 16 -19.85 -1.97 -26.61
CA TYR A 16 -20.08 -2.55 -27.93
C TYR A 16 -19.45 -1.71 -29.03
N ASP A 17 -19.03 -2.38 -30.13
CA ASP A 17 -18.50 -1.73 -31.33
C ASP A 17 -19.63 -1.01 -32.07
N THR A 18 -19.52 0.30 -32.18
CA THR A 18 -20.57 1.14 -32.82
C THR A 18 -20.38 1.34 -34.32
N LYS A 19 -19.34 0.73 -34.89
CA LYS A 19 -19.09 0.92 -36.33
C LYS A 19 -20.21 0.32 -37.19
N ALA A 20 -20.37 0.92 -38.35
CA ALA A 20 -21.30 0.45 -39.36
C ALA A 20 -20.59 0.32 -40.69
N VAL A 21 -20.66 -0.85 -41.29
CA VAL A 21 -19.96 -1.25 -42.49
C VAL A 21 -20.94 -1.28 -43.66
N LYS A 22 -20.59 -0.65 -44.79
CA LYS A 22 -21.38 -0.73 -46.01
C LYS A 22 -21.12 -2.07 -46.71
N VAL A 23 -22.19 -2.79 -47.01
CA VAL A 23 -22.12 -4.06 -47.72
C VAL A 23 -22.67 -3.86 -49.13
N HIS A 24 -21.85 -4.13 -50.11
CA HIS A 24 -22.23 -4.10 -51.51
C HIS A 24 -22.28 -5.53 -52.05
N VAL A 25 -23.41 -5.90 -52.63
CA VAL A 25 -23.62 -7.18 -53.29
C VAL A 25 -23.79 -6.93 -54.79
N SER A 26 -22.91 -7.48 -55.60
CA SER A 26 -22.99 -7.45 -57.04
C SER A 26 -23.35 -8.84 -57.56
N VAL A 27 -24.34 -8.92 -58.42
CA VAL A 27 -24.75 -10.19 -59.01
C VAL A 27 -24.55 -10.09 -60.57
N LYS A 28 -23.81 -11.04 -61.10
CA LYS A 28 -23.54 -11.13 -62.51
C LYS A 28 -24.01 -12.49 -63.08
N ALA A 29 -24.55 -12.53 -64.30
CA ALA A 29 -24.85 -13.79 -65.00
C ALA A 29 -23.53 -14.43 -65.51
N GLU A 30 -23.34 -15.73 -65.22
CA GLU A 30 -22.21 -16.54 -65.66
C GLU A 30 -22.81 -17.82 -66.35
N GLY A 31 -23.09 -17.77 -67.64
CA GLY A 31 -23.87 -18.80 -68.37
C GLY A 31 -25.29 -18.91 -67.81
N ASP A 32 -25.71 -20.12 -67.44
CA ASP A 32 -27.05 -20.40 -66.89
C ASP A 32 -27.14 -20.14 -65.34
N LYS A 33 -26.09 -19.60 -64.76
CA LYS A 33 -25.98 -19.33 -63.26
C LYS A 33 -25.77 -17.87 -62.96
N ALA A 34 -26.23 -17.43 -61.79
CA ALA A 34 -25.92 -16.12 -61.23
C ALA A 34 -24.77 -16.26 -60.20
N LYS A 35 -23.77 -15.41 -60.35
CA LYS A 35 -22.67 -15.29 -59.41
C LYS A 35 -22.79 -14.02 -58.61
N ALA A 36 -22.85 -14.15 -57.26
CA ALA A 36 -22.85 -13.01 -56.35
C ALA A 36 -21.44 -12.76 -55.82
N THR A 37 -21.05 -11.49 -55.73
CA THR A 37 -19.84 -11.02 -55.12
C THR A 37 -20.21 -10.02 -54.03
N VAL A 38 -19.65 -10.19 -52.82
CA VAL A 38 -19.92 -9.31 -51.69
C VAL A 38 -18.63 -8.54 -51.32
N THR A 39 -18.77 -7.25 -51.10
CA THR A 39 -17.67 -6.42 -50.56
C THR A 39 -18.16 -5.63 -49.36
N TYR A 40 -17.23 -5.37 -48.46
CA TYR A 40 -17.43 -4.64 -47.20
C TYR A 40 -16.56 -3.38 -47.23
N ASP A 41 -17.17 -2.19 -47.21
CA ASP A 41 -16.47 -0.91 -47.43
C ASP A 41 -15.46 -0.94 -48.58
N GLY A 42 -15.83 -1.67 -49.67
CA GLY A 42 -15.01 -1.86 -50.89
C GLY A 42 -13.92 -2.94 -50.78
N LYS A 43 -13.83 -3.67 -49.65
CA LYS A 43 -12.88 -4.78 -49.43
C LYS A 43 -13.58 -6.13 -49.50
N ASN A 44 -12.82 -7.18 -49.83
CA ASN A 44 -13.37 -8.55 -49.89
C ASN A 44 -13.41 -9.24 -48.51
N ASP A 45 -12.61 -8.73 -47.54
CA ASP A 45 -12.53 -9.33 -46.23
C ASP A 45 -13.71 -8.94 -45.33
N ALA A 46 -14.25 -9.90 -44.60
CA ALA A 46 -15.32 -9.67 -43.66
C ALA A 46 -14.85 -8.74 -42.51
N PRO A 47 -15.69 -7.80 -42.09
CA PRO A 47 -15.34 -6.91 -40.98
C PRO A 47 -15.32 -7.65 -39.64
N THR A 48 -14.42 -7.27 -38.77
CA THR A 48 -14.39 -7.71 -37.38
C THR A 48 -15.01 -6.64 -36.49
N PHE A 49 -16.00 -6.98 -35.66
CA PHE A 49 -16.53 -6.12 -34.59
C PHE A 49 -15.83 -6.49 -33.30
N THR A 50 -15.38 -5.49 -32.52
CA THR A 50 -14.62 -5.72 -31.33
C THR A 50 -15.28 -5.02 -30.13
N ASN A 51 -15.79 -5.80 -29.20
CA ASN A 51 -16.34 -5.33 -27.96
C ASN A 51 -15.24 -5.27 -26.89
N LYS A 52 -15.36 -4.30 -25.99
CA LYS A 52 -14.44 -4.18 -24.85
C LYS A 52 -15.18 -4.56 -23.58
N TYR A 53 -14.63 -5.53 -22.86
CA TYR A 53 -15.08 -5.90 -21.54
C TYR A 53 -14.31 -5.09 -20.49
N GLN A 54 -15.04 -4.51 -19.52
CA GLN A 54 -14.47 -3.80 -18.40
C GLN A 54 -15.36 -4.00 -17.16
N PRO A 55 -14.91 -4.76 -16.17
CA PRO A 55 -15.65 -4.95 -14.93
C PRO A 55 -15.74 -3.64 -14.14
N ALA A 56 -16.71 -3.57 -13.22
CA ALA A 56 -16.81 -2.48 -12.27
C ALA A 56 -15.58 -2.48 -11.34
N GLU A 57 -15.04 -1.30 -11.10
CA GLU A 57 -13.85 -1.08 -10.29
C GLU A 57 -14.07 -1.46 -8.81
N THR A 58 -12.97 -1.74 -8.12
CA THR A 58 -12.93 -1.90 -6.66
C THR A 58 -11.82 -1.04 -6.08
N SER A 59 -11.93 -0.72 -4.78
CA SER A 59 -10.88 0.01 -4.08
C SER A 59 -10.56 -0.63 -2.74
N VAL A 60 -9.31 -0.52 -2.30
CA VAL A 60 -8.82 -1.09 -1.04
C VAL A 60 -7.93 -0.09 -0.32
N ALA A 61 -8.15 0.08 0.98
CA ALA A 61 -7.26 0.76 1.89
C ALA A 61 -6.38 -0.26 2.61
N LEU A 62 -5.06 -0.18 2.43
CA LEU A 62 -4.12 -0.97 3.20
C LEU A 62 -3.97 -0.38 4.60
N THR A 63 -3.65 -1.22 5.58
CA THR A 63 -3.53 -0.82 6.98
C THR A 63 -2.24 -1.33 7.60
N ALA A 64 -1.78 -0.67 8.66
CA ALA A 64 -0.74 -1.13 9.56
C ALA A 64 -1.12 -0.79 11.01
N LYS A 65 -0.36 -1.30 11.96
CA LYS A 65 -0.47 -0.99 13.38
C LYS A 65 0.81 -0.33 13.87
N LYS A 66 0.67 0.67 14.73
CA LYS A 66 1.75 1.28 15.48
C LYS A 66 1.69 0.85 16.93
N ALA A 67 2.75 0.25 17.42
CA ALA A 67 3.00 0.05 18.84
C ALA A 67 4.10 1.02 19.30
N TYR A 68 3.90 1.63 20.46
CA TYR A 68 4.91 2.49 21.09
C TYR A 68 5.09 2.01 22.52
N VAL A 69 6.29 1.60 22.87
CA VAL A 69 6.57 0.91 24.13
C VAL A 69 7.75 1.53 24.87
N LYS A 70 7.81 1.32 26.18
CA LYS A 70 8.96 1.60 27.04
C LYS A 70 9.95 0.44 26.99
N PRO A 71 11.19 0.60 27.56
CA PRO A 71 12.20 -0.47 27.57
C PRO A 71 11.76 -1.77 28.25
N ASP A 72 10.79 -1.69 29.15
CA ASP A 72 10.19 -2.83 29.84
C ASP A 72 9.03 -3.48 29.06
N ASN A 73 8.83 -3.07 27.80
CA ASN A 73 7.73 -3.45 26.93
C ASN A 73 6.32 -3.03 27.40
N THR A 74 6.23 -2.19 28.43
CA THR A 74 4.94 -1.58 28.77
C THR A 74 4.56 -0.50 27.76
N PRO A 75 3.26 -0.30 27.48
CA PRO A 75 2.82 0.74 26.55
C PRO A 75 3.30 2.13 26.97
N ALA A 76 3.85 2.89 26.02
CA ALA A 76 4.05 4.32 26.11
C ALA A 76 2.81 5.05 25.58
N THR A 77 2.67 6.32 25.94
CA THR A 77 1.56 7.14 25.43
C THR A 77 1.79 7.42 23.95
N LEU A 78 0.88 6.96 23.12
CA LEU A 78 0.84 7.20 21.68
C LEU A 78 -0.14 8.33 21.39
N LYS A 79 0.29 9.30 20.60
CA LYS A 79 -0.60 10.38 20.09
C LYS A 79 -0.86 10.17 18.61
N GLY A 80 -2.01 10.62 18.18
CA GLY A 80 -2.34 10.60 16.77
C GLY A 80 -1.40 11.50 15.96
N GLY A 81 -0.91 10.99 14.83
CA GLY A 81 -0.06 11.73 13.92
C GLY A 81 1.41 11.84 14.29
N GLU A 82 1.88 11.12 15.32
CA GLU A 82 3.30 11.15 15.74
C GLU A 82 4.23 10.43 14.76
N PHE A 83 3.78 9.33 14.17
CA PHE A 83 4.57 8.47 13.29
C PHE A 83 3.98 8.44 11.89
N THR A 84 4.85 8.52 10.90
CA THR A 84 4.46 8.52 9.48
C THR A 84 4.88 7.21 8.84
N PHE A 85 4.02 6.69 7.99
CA PHE A 85 4.22 5.45 7.25
C PHE A 85 4.11 5.70 5.77
N ASP A 86 4.94 5.03 5.01
CA ASP A 86 4.97 5.09 3.56
C ASP A 86 4.58 3.75 2.95
N LEU A 87 3.82 3.84 1.88
CA LEU A 87 3.41 2.71 1.06
C LEU A 87 4.09 2.82 -0.31
N TYR A 88 4.76 1.76 -0.72
CA TYR A 88 5.46 1.66 -1.99
C TYR A 88 4.87 0.55 -2.84
N GLU A 89 4.87 0.73 -4.16
CA GLU A 89 4.52 -0.32 -5.10
C GLU A 89 5.70 -1.29 -5.26
N GLY A 90 5.39 -2.59 -5.20
CA GLY A 90 6.33 -3.70 -5.34
C GLY A 90 6.68 -4.36 -4.01
N ASP A 91 7.39 -5.48 -4.13
CA ASP A 91 7.96 -6.29 -3.05
C ASP A 91 9.42 -5.85 -2.88
N LEU A 92 9.66 -4.90 -1.97
CA LEU A 92 10.91 -4.16 -1.88
C LEU A 92 11.58 -4.38 -0.53
N THR A 93 12.91 -4.49 -0.52
CA THR A 93 13.71 -4.49 0.70
C THR A 93 13.93 -3.05 1.21
N ALA A 94 14.30 -2.89 2.49
CA ALA A 94 14.62 -1.59 3.07
C ALA A 94 15.71 -0.83 2.26
N GLU A 95 16.68 -1.54 1.69
CA GLU A 95 17.71 -0.93 0.86
C GLU A 95 17.15 -0.36 -0.46
N GLN A 96 16.19 -1.07 -1.06
CA GLN A 96 15.54 -0.63 -2.31
C GLN A 96 14.57 0.53 -2.11
N LEU A 97 14.17 0.84 -0.87
CA LEU A 97 13.34 1.99 -0.55
C LEU A 97 14.14 3.31 -0.56
N LYS A 98 15.46 3.25 -0.38
CA LYS A 98 16.30 4.46 -0.32
C LYS A 98 16.17 5.32 -1.57
N GLY A 99 15.70 6.54 -1.40
CA GLY A 99 15.48 7.49 -2.50
C GLY A 99 14.25 7.22 -3.36
N LYS A 100 13.46 6.18 -3.06
CA LYS A 100 12.21 5.90 -3.76
C LYS A 100 11.08 6.76 -3.20
N GLN A 101 10.21 7.24 -4.06
CA GLN A 101 9.03 7.99 -3.62
C GLN A 101 7.89 7.02 -3.30
N PRO A 102 7.21 7.19 -2.15
CA PRO A 102 6.03 6.40 -1.83
C PRO A 102 4.85 6.77 -2.73
N ILE A 103 3.98 5.81 -2.98
CA ILE A 103 2.72 6.05 -3.70
C ILE A 103 1.65 6.65 -2.78
N ARG A 104 1.72 6.38 -1.48
CA ARG A 104 0.84 6.91 -0.43
C ARG A 104 1.63 7.07 0.86
N SER A 105 1.19 7.99 1.71
CA SER A 105 1.65 8.12 3.08
C SER A 105 0.46 8.24 4.02
N ALA A 106 0.62 7.77 5.25
CA ALA A 106 -0.38 7.86 6.31
C ALA A 106 0.28 8.04 7.67
N LYS A 107 -0.48 8.52 8.64
CA LYS A 107 -0.04 8.66 10.02
C LYS A 107 -0.87 7.77 10.94
N ASN A 108 -0.29 7.40 12.07
CA ASN A 108 -1.02 6.66 13.08
C ASN A 108 -2.13 7.49 13.74
N SER A 109 -3.23 6.83 14.09
CA SER A 109 -4.23 7.34 15.01
C SER A 109 -3.80 7.10 16.48
N GLU A 110 -4.57 7.60 17.45
CA GLU A 110 -4.26 7.43 18.88
C GLU A 110 -4.31 5.97 19.35
N ASP A 111 -5.12 5.13 18.69
CA ASP A 111 -5.19 3.68 18.95
C ASP A 111 -4.10 2.87 18.22
N GLY A 112 -3.18 3.55 17.54
CA GLY A 112 -2.11 2.95 16.76
C GLY A 112 -2.54 2.45 15.37
N THR A 113 -3.78 2.65 14.95
CA THR A 113 -4.18 2.26 13.60
C THR A 113 -3.58 3.22 12.58
N VAL A 114 -3.02 2.65 11.50
CA VAL A 114 -2.54 3.37 10.31
C VAL A 114 -3.39 2.92 9.14
N THR A 115 -4.06 3.86 8.47
CA THR A 115 -4.89 3.57 7.30
C THR A 115 -4.42 4.43 6.13
N PHE A 116 -3.93 3.78 5.09
CA PHE A 116 -3.51 4.46 3.86
C PHE A 116 -4.73 4.90 3.04
N PRO A 117 -4.63 5.99 2.27
CA PRO A 117 -5.63 6.32 1.27
C PRO A 117 -5.86 5.15 0.32
N ALA A 118 -7.11 4.88 -0.01
CA ALA A 118 -7.49 3.75 -0.85
C ALA A 118 -6.80 3.79 -2.23
N ILE A 119 -6.58 2.60 -2.78
CA ILE A 119 -6.05 2.37 -4.12
C ILE A 119 -7.17 1.76 -4.95
N ASP A 120 -7.40 2.33 -6.14
CA ASP A 120 -8.42 1.86 -7.07
C ASP A 120 -7.83 0.82 -8.02
N TYR A 121 -8.59 -0.24 -8.28
CA TYR A 121 -8.23 -1.33 -9.18
C TYR A 121 -9.28 -1.45 -10.29
N THR A 122 -8.79 -1.39 -11.52
CA THR A 122 -9.60 -1.47 -12.75
C THR A 122 -9.43 -2.80 -13.49
N LYS A 123 -8.55 -3.68 -12.99
CA LYS A 123 -8.23 -4.98 -13.59
C LYS A 123 -8.00 -6.03 -12.52
N ALA A 124 -8.37 -7.27 -12.82
CA ALA A 124 -7.98 -8.42 -12.02
C ALA A 124 -6.46 -8.63 -12.11
N GLY A 125 -5.87 -9.08 -11.00
CA GLY A 125 -4.43 -9.30 -10.89
C GLY A 125 -3.95 -9.42 -9.46
N GLU A 126 -2.66 -9.61 -9.31
CA GLU A 126 -1.96 -9.58 -8.02
C GLU A 126 -1.07 -8.36 -7.95
N TYR A 127 -1.28 -7.54 -6.94
CA TYR A 127 -0.58 -6.28 -6.72
C TYR A 127 0.18 -6.35 -5.41
N LYS A 128 1.48 -6.08 -5.48
CA LYS A 128 2.38 -6.15 -4.33
C LYS A 128 2.75 -4.77 -3.84
N TYR A 129 2.83 -4.64 -2.53
CA TYR A 129 3.18 -3.40 -1.86
C TYR A 129 4.14 -3.65 -0.72
N THR A 130 4.92 -2.63 -0.40
CA THR A 130 5.80 -2.60 0.78
C THR A 130 5.39 -1.44 1.67
N VAL A 131 5.23 -1.71 2.96
CA VAL A 131 4.96 -0.72 4.00
C VAL A 131 6.22 -0.53 4.82
N ALA A 132 6.57 0.71 5.12
CA ALA A 132 7.69 1.07 5.99
C ALA A 132 7.32 2.28 6.84
N GLU A 133 7.86 2.35 8.06
CA GLU A 133 7.81 3.55 8.88
C GLU A 133 8.90 4.53 8.45
N GLN A 134 8.58 5.82 8.42
CA GLN A 134 9.60 6.87 8.25
C GLN A 134 10.36 7.05 9.56
N GLU A 135 11.68 7.09 9.48
CA GLU A 135 12.49 7.57 10.59
C GLU A 135 12.21 9.06 10.81
N GLY A 136 11.84 9.43 12.03
CA GLY A 136 11.51 10.79 12.41
C GLY A 136 12.53 11.37 13.41
N ASP A 137 12.27 12.59 13.87
CA ASP A 137 13.19 13.37 14.70
C ASP A 137 12.85 13.35 16.22
N LEU A 138 11.95 12.49 16.65
CA LEU A 138 11.58 12.44 18.07
C LEU A 138 12.77 11.97 18.92
N SER A 139 13.16 12.81 19.89
CA SER A 139 14.22 12.47 20.82
C SER A 139 13.83 11.28 21.70
N HIS A 140 14.79 10.43 22.00
CA HIS A 140 14.58 9.23 22.84
C HIS A 140 13.66 8.17 22.23
N VAL A 141 13.48 8.17 20.91
CA VAL A 141 12.73 7.15 20.17
C VAL A 141 13.68 6.33 19.33
N THR A 142 13.61 5.01 19.46
CA THR A 142 14.18 4.08 18.49
C THR A 142 13.07 3.65 17.56
N TYR A 143 13.19 4.01 16.27
CA TYR A 143 12.21 3.71 15.25
C TYR A 143 12.34 2.27 14.77
N ASP A 144 11.24 1.69 14.35
CA ASP A 144 11.20 0.38 13.70
C ASP A 144 11.69 0.52 12.25
N ALA A 145 12.79 -0.12 11.93
CA ALA A 145 13.38 -0.08 10.59
C ALA A 145 12.97 -1.27 9.71
N THR A 146 12.01 -2.08 10.17
CA THR A 146 11.51 -3.21 9.39
C THR A 146 10.66 -2.73 8.21
N VAL A 147 10.54 -3.60 7.23
CA VAL A 147 9.59 -3.44 6.12
C VAL A 147 8.65 -4.62 6.12
N ASP A 148 7.40 -4.37 5.84
CA ASP A 148 6.37 -5.39 5.73
C ASP A 148 5.77 -5.39 4.33
N HIS A 149 5.32 -6.56 3.88
CA HIS A 149 4.80 -6.74 2.54
C HIS A 149 3.30 -7.00 2.57
N ALA A 150 2.58 -6.38 1.63
CA ALA A 150 1.17 -6.61 1.41
C ALA A 150 0.92 -7.07 -0.02
N VAL A 151 -0.01 -8.00 -0.17
CA VAL A 151 -0.49 -8.47 -1.47
C VAL A 151 -1.97 -8.21 -1.56
N VAL A 152 -2.40 -7.49 -2.60
CA VAL A 152 -3.79 -7.29 -2.96
C VAL A 152 -4.11 -8.18 -4.15
N LYS A 153 -4.93 -9.19 -3.93
CA LYS A 153 -5.42 -10.08 -4.99
C LYS A 153 -6.79 -9.60 -5.45
N VAL A 154 -6.86 -9.12 -6.69
CA VAL A 154 -8.09 -8.63 -7.32
C VAL A 154 -8.60 -9.69 -8.28
N MET A 155 -9.86 -10.07 -8.11
CA MET A 155 -10.53 -11.08 -8.94
C MET A 155 -11.76 -10.46 -9.60
N ASP A 156 -12.01 -10.88 -10.84
CA ASP A 156 -13.27 -10.55 -11.50
C ASP A 156 -14.35 -11.58 -11.11
N ASN A 157 -15.38 -11.08 -10.48
CA ASN A 157 -16.56 -11.86 -10.06
C ASN A 157 -17.76 -11.40 -10.87
N ALA A 158 -17.92 -12.00 -12.04
CA ALA A 158 -19.04 -11.76 -12.96
C ALA A 158 -19.28 -10.26 -13.28
N GLY A 159 -18.24 -9.54 -13.63
CA GLY A 159 -18.33 -8.13 -14.04
C GLY A 159 -18.12 -7.14 -12.91
N LYS A 160 -17.78 -7.59 -11.72
CA LYS A 160 -17.39 -6.77 -10.57
C LYS A 160 -16.04 -7.24 -10.05
N LEU A 161 -15.13 -6.31 -9.80
CA LEU A 161 -13.87 -6.64 -9.14
C LEU A 161 -14.07 -6.75 -7.63
N ASP A 162 -13.58 -7.86 -7.07
CA ASP A 162 -13.45 -8.07 -5.62
C ASP A 162 -11.97 -8.13 -5.27
N ALA A 163 -11.59 -7.55 -4.12
CA ALA A 163 -10.21 -7.52 -3.68
C ALA A 163 -10.03 -8.11 -2.29
N ALA A 164 -8.99 -8.91 -2.12
CA ALA A 164 -8.55 -9.47 -0.83
C ALA A 164 -7.12 -9.04 -0.54
N VAL A 165 -6.84 -8.71 0.73
CA VAL A 165 -5.52 -8.28 1.20
C VAL A 165 -4.92 -9.35 2.10
N THR A 166 -3.65 -9.67 1.90
CA THR A 166 -2.82 -10.45 2.81
C THR A 166 -1.52 -9.71 3.09
N TYR A 167 -0.92 -9.96 4.26
CA TYR A 167 0.33 -9.37 4.68
C TYR A 167 1.35 -10.47 4.98
N ASP A 168 2.63 -10.25 4.74
CA ASP A 168 3.74 -11.16 5.01
C ASP A 168 3.42 -12.63 4.65
N GLY A 169 3.14 -12.88 3.39
CA GLY A 169 2.61 -14.15 2.89
C GLY A 169 1.09 -14.19 3.02
N ASP A 170 0.56 -15.09 3.85
CA ASP A 170 -0.89 -15.34 3.90
C ASP A 170 -1.57 -14.81 5.17
N LYS A 171 -0.94 -13.87 5.89
CA LYS A 171 -1.54 -13.31 7.12
C LYS A 171 -2.65 -12.32 6.77
N ALA A 172 -3.81 -12.49 7.43
CA ALA A 172 -4.94 -11.57 7.30
C ALA A 172 -4.78 -10.30 8.15
N ASN A 173 -3.90 -10.31 9.16
CA ASN A 173 -3.73 -9.19 10.08
C ASN A 173 -2.67 -8.22 9.56
N ALA A 174 -2.99 -6.93 9.68
CA ALA A 174 -2.06 -5.85 9.37
C ALA A 174 -0.76 -5.96 10.21
N PRO A 175 0.40 -5.59 9.63
CA PRO A 175 1.68 -5.60 10.32
C PRO A 175 1.71 -4.61 11.48
N THR A 176 2.57 -4.88 12.47
CA THR A 176 2.77 -4.00 13.62
C THR A 176 4.20 -3.51 13.67
N PHE A 177 4.38 -2.20 13.57
CA PHE A 177 5.66 -1.52 13.74
C PHE A 177 5.81 -1.05 15.18
N THR A 178 6.93 -1.42 15.83
CA THR A 178 7.13 -1.16 17.26
C THR A 178 8.29 -0.20 17.50
N ASN A 179 7.99 1.02 17.97
CA ASN A 179 9.01 1.96 18.42
C ASN A 179 9.21 1.85 19.93
N THR A 180 10.46 2.05 20.35
CA THR A 180 10.81 2.01 21.76
C THR A 180 11.20 3.41 22.25
N TYR A 181 10.55 3.87 23.32
CA TYR A 181 10.91 5.09 24.01
C TYR A 181 12.01 4.78 25.04
N THR A 182 13.15 5.45 24.92
CA THR A 182 14.28 5.31 25.85
C THR A 182 14.55 6.64 26.51
N ALA A 183 13.94 6.89 27.66
CA ALA A 183 14.32 8.03 28.49
C ALA A 183 15.71 7.78 29.10
N LYS A 184 16.64 8.71 28.90
CA LYS A 184 17.91 8.74 29.62
C LYS A 184 17.77 9.80 30.70
N GLY A 185 17.91 9.37 31.94
CA GLY A 185 18.03 10.26 33.11
C GLY A 185 19.42 10.17 33.68
N SER A 186 19.95 11.27 34.18
CA SER A 186 21.15 11.31 35.04
C SER A 186 20.76 11.86 36.40
N VAL A 187 21.34 11.30 37.43
CA VAL A 187 21.24 11.82 38.78
C VAL A 187 22.65 12.05 39.31
N GLU A 188 22.87 13.21 39.87
CA GLU A 188 24.09 13.51 40.60
C GLU A 188 23.89 13.10 42.07
N LEU A 189 24.71 12.17 42.55
CA LEU A 189 24.72 11.76 43.95
C LEU A 189 25.76 12.59 44.67
N THR A 190 25.33 13.39 45.62
CA THR A 190 26.22 14.17 46.48
C THR A 190 26.24 13.60 47.87
N ALA A 191 27.41 13.56 48.49
CA ALA A 191 27.58 13.18 49.88
C ALA A 191 28.43 14.22 50.59
N THR A 192 28.04 14.59 51.81
CA THR A 192 28.82 15.47 52.65
C THR A 192 29.45 14.64 53.79
N LYS A 193 30.75 14.67 53.85
CA LYS A 193 31.50 14.06 54.97
C LYS A 193 31.77 15.12 56.05
N ILE A 194 31.31 14.88 57.22
CA ILE A 194 31.65 15.70 58.41
C ILE A 194 32.59 14.87 59.24
N VAL A 195 33.76 15.44 59.53
CA VAL A 195 34.70 14.87 60.47
C VAL A 195 34.59 15.66 61.83
N ALA A 196 34.05 15.02 62.81
CA ALA A 196 34.04 15.60 64.18
C ALA A 196 35.37 15.34 64.84
N VAL A 197 36.06 16.39 65.21
CA VAL A 197 37.36 16.33 65.87
C VAL A 197 37.17 16.65 67.36
N ALA A 198 37.67 15.81 68.18
CA ALA A 198 37.65 16.09 69.65
C ALA A 198 38.51 17.33 70.00
N PRO A 199 38.18 18.10 71.03
CA PRO A 199 38.96 19.27 71.42
C PRO A 199 40.42 18.91 71.62
N GLY A 200 41.34 19.67 70.99
CA GLY A 200 42.79 19.48 71.03
C GLY A 200 43.41 18.63 69.94
N PHE A 201 42.65 18.13 68.95
CA PHE A 201 43.16 17.41 67.81
C PHE A 201 42.95 18.22 66.54
N THR A 202 43.91 18.16 65.60
CA THR A 202 43.78 18.68 64.22
C THR A 202 43.72 17.53 63.25
N HIS A 203 42.85 17.62 62.22
CA HIS A 203 42.71 16.61 61.21
C HIS A 203 43.24 17.09 59.87
N ASP A 204 44.30 16.47 59.41
CA ASP A 204 45.06 16.93 58.20
C ASP A 204 44.79 16.16 56.93
N THR A 205 43.84 15.23 56.88
CA THR A 205 43.64 14.41 55.73
C THR A 205 42.20 14.42 55.17
N LEU A 206 42.05 14.91 53.99
CA LEU A 206 40.89 14.68 53.13
C LEU A 206 40.96 13.27 52.57
N SER A 207 40.07 12.38 52.98
CA SER A 207 39.92 11.10 52.28
C SER A 207 38.82 11.20 51.26
N LEU A 208 39.14 10.83 50.02
CA LEU A 208 38.14 10.70 48.95
C LEU A 208 37.17 9.56 49.32
N ILE A 209 35.88 9.81 49.12
CA ILE A 209 34.85 8.78 49.10
C ILE A 209 34.77 8.26 47.69
N HIS A 210 35.10 7.00 47.49
CA HIS A 210 34.79 6.30 46.22
C HIS A 210 33.43 5.64 46.40
N ILE A 211 32.52 5.93 45.43
CA ILE A 211 31.24 5.28 45.30
C ILE A 211 31.32 4.34 44.09
#